data_484c71f3847a96e508c9e17189835d56
#
_entry.id   484c71f3847a96e508c9e17189835d56
#
_cell.length_a   1.000
_cell.length_b   1.000
_cell.length_c   1.000
_cell.angle_alpha   90.00
_cell.angle_beta   90.00
_cell.angle_gamma   90.00
#
_symmetry.space_group_name_H-M   'P 1'
#
loop_
_entity.id
_entity.type
_entity.pdbx_description
1 polymer ?
#
loop_
_entity_poly.entity_id
_entity_poly.type
_entity_poly.pdbx_seq_one_letter_code
_entity_poly.pdbx_strand_id
1 'polypeptide(L)'
;MNNNMEDAKGLKWKIIFLILKISKVLRWFQSSKKFQMLTTLILITFVMTGFYILMYRKLDDDMLRNNPFNLLSRKWQGYKAGIRPMLTSTDISPDSLNVLILGFDSASYNGIVRKLPKSYKVLVEELGAVILNGYNIVGDGTPDALFPILSGKHEWQHPRARQTFSKDIHLDPDLFIFNTLKQNGYQTAYYEDMPWIGSFQYRYNGFKKSPADRYLRPFLMEETKSGSKWWHGKKGRYCIGDKPQYKVLMDLTLQFLNVQTKKFCFTFIADVCHDEFNLISTVDDDLVGLLRHLKTSNSLENTLFILMGDHGPRFSPMRNTYQGKMEERLPFMAITLPERLKRDRPNAIWSLRSNAKVLTTPFDIHTTILDAIGLKDHASDYAMPNTNILRGLSLLEPIPLTRSCEDAGILPHWCTCTNSKWHDVDKEDPSYFRVANALCDYINNITMEKRNQCAERKLSSVEWVIKRDGQNSNAYRNSVYYQLVIILNPGRAIYEATLQYHTGNDSLTVTDNDISRISAYGNEPACLHDENPYLNKYCYCI
;
A
#
# COMPACT_ATOMS: atom_id res chain seq x y z
N MET A 1 -4.98 -54.24 14.51
CA MET A 1 -6.34 -53.73 14.19
C MET A 1 -7.45 -54.26 15.12
N ASN A 2 -7.15 -54.98 16.20
CA ASN A 2 -8.18 -55.60 17.06
C ASN A 2 -8.49 -54.89 18.39
N ASN A 3 -7.71 -53.89 18.80
CA ASN A 3 -7.93 -53.23 20.09
C ASN A 3 -8.96 -52.07 20.09
N ASN A 4 -9.30 -51.54 18.88
CA ASN A 4 -10.23 -50.38 18.82
C ASN A 4 -11.74 -50.80 18.73
N MET A 5 -12.04 -52.06 18.59
CA MET A 5 -13.43 -52.54 18.50
C MET A 5 -14.04 -52.91 19.86
N GLU A 6 -13.22 -53.27 20.85
CA GLU A 6 -13.71 -53.58 22.20
C GLU A 6 -14.02 -52.32 23.02
N ASP A 7 -13.22 -51.23 22.84
CA ASP A 7 -13.50 -49.97 23.51
C ASP A 7 -14.78 -49.29 23.03
N ALA A 8 -15.11 -49.42 21.73
CA ALA A 8 -16.34 -48.86 21.17
C ALA A 8 -17.60 -49.58 21.67
N LYS A 9 -17.51 -50.90 21.95
CA LYS A 9 -18.62 -51.69 22.57
C LYS A 9 -18.81 -51.34 24.05
N GLY A 10 -17.72 -51.14 24.77
CA GLY A 10 -17.76 -50.74 26.18
C GLY A 10 -18.39 -49.36 26.38
N LEU A 11 -18.10 -48.40 25.50
CA LEU A 11 -18.68 -47.04 25.54
C LEU A 11 -20.17 -47.07 25.20
N LYS A 12 -20.61 -47.93 24.26
CA LYS A 12 -22.01 -48.07 23.86
C LYS A 12 -22.88 -48.60 25.02
N TRP A 13 -22.38 -49.57 25.76
CA TRP A 13 -23.09 -50.13 26.94
C TRP A 13 -23.14 -49.14 28.13
N LYS A 14 -22.11 -48.36 28.36
CA LYS A 14 -22.12 -47.28 29.37
C LYS A 14 -23.15 -46.19 29.05
N ILE A 15 -23.29 -45.83 27.79
CA ILE A 15 -24.30 -44.84 27.34
C ILE A 15 -25.72 -45.40 27.50
N ILE A 16 -25.96 -46.67 27.10
CA ILE A 16 -27.28 -47.33 27.29
C ILE A 16 -27.66 -47.43 28.77
N PHE A 17 -26.70 -47.76 29.64
CA PHE A 17 -26.95 -47.83 31.10
C PHE A 17 -27.25 -46.47 31.71
N LEU A 18 -26.60 -45.40 31.20
CA LEU A 18 -26.88 -44.05 31.61
C LEU A 18 -28.27 -43.59 31.17
N ILE A 19 -28.67 -43.89 29.95
CA ILE A 19 -30.01 -43.59 29.42
C ILE A 19 -31.11 -44.34 30.20
N LEU A 20 -30.89 -45.60 30.58
CA LEU A 20 -31.84 -46.40 31.39
C LEU A 20 -31.96 -45.89 32.83
N LYS A 21 -30.88 -45.38 33.45
CA LYS A 21 -30.90 -44.71 34.74
C LYS A 21 -31.67 -43.40 34.67
N ILE A 22 -31.43 -42.59 33.66
CA ILE A 22 -32.13 -41.31 33.43
C ILE A 22 -33.64 -41.57 33.20
N SER A 23 -34.01 -42.59 32.47
CA SER A 23 -35.43 -42.94 32.19
C SER A 23 -36.18 -43.40 33.47
N LYS A 24 -35.50 -44.03 34.44
CA LYS A 24 -36.09 -44.42 35.74
C LYS A 24 -36.31 -43.18 36.63
N VAL A 25 -35.40 -42.22 36.62
CA VAL A 25 -35.54 -40.95 37.38
C VAL A 25 -36.64 -40.08 36.75
N LEU A 26 -36.76 -40.05 35.45
CA LEU A 26 -37.80 -39.31 34.72
C LEU A 26 -39.21 -39.83 34.97
N ARG A 27 -39.44 -41.16 35.19
CA ARG A 27 -40.76 -41.70 35.52
C ARG A 27 -41.23 -41.30 36.93
N TRP A 28 -40.32 -40.99 37.84
CA TRP A 28 -40.66 -40.55 39.21
C TRP A 28 -41.14 -39.10 39.29
N PHE A 29 -40.78 -38.27 38.30
CA PHE A 29 -41.13 -36.84 38.24
C PHE A 29 -42.33 -36.50 37.34
N GLN A 30 -43.08 -37.50 36.79
CA GLN A 30 -44.14 -37.30 35.78
C GLN A 30 -45.44 -36.65 36.24
N SER A 31 -45.54 -36.15 37.51
CA SER A 31 -46.81 -35.61 38.03
C SER A 31 -46.93 -34.08 38.02
N SER A 32 -45.94 -33.32 37.59
CA SER A 32 -45.99 -31.85 37.59
C SER A 32 -45.94 -31.26 36.20
N LYS A 33 -46.94 -30.44 35.82
CA LYS A 33 -47.01 -29.71 34.53
C LYS A 33 -45.75 -28.87 34.25
N LYS A 34 -45.08 -28.35 35.30
CA LYS A 34 -43.82 -27.59 35.18
C LYS A 34 -42.65 -28.47 34.75
N PHE A 35 -42.63 -29.74 35.19
CA PHE A 35 -41.60 -30.68 34.83
C PHE A 35 -41.75 -31.18 33.39
N GLN A 36 -42.98 -31.38 32.91
CA GLN A 36 -43.25 -31.71 31.50
C GLN A 36 -42.80 -30.57 30.54
N MET A 37 -43.02 -29.32 30.95
CA MET A 37 -42.57 -28.16 30.17
C MET A 37 -41.03 -28.07 30.14
N LEU A 38 -40.35 -28.35 31.25
CA LEU A 38 -38.88 -28.31 31.31
C LEU A 38 -38.23 -29.45 30.51
N THR A 39 -38.80 -30.67 30.57
CA THR A 39 -38.32 -31.82 29.77
C THR A 39 -38.55 -31.62 28.28
N THR A 40 -39.68 -31.02 27.91
CA THR A 40 -39.95 -30.66 26.50
C THR A 40 -38.99 -29.59 26.01
N LEU A 41 -38.69 -28.58 26.83
CA LEU A 41 -37.72 -27.54 26.47
C LEU A 41 -36.30 -28.10 26.32
N ILE A 42 -35.87 -29.00 27.20
CA ILE A 42 -34.56 -29.66 27.12
C ILE A 42 -34.49 -30.55 25.86
N LEU A 43 -35.57 -31.27 25.54
CA LEU A 43 -35.63 -32.11 24.36
C LEU A 43 -35.57 -31.28 23.07
N ILE A 44 -36.30 -30.16 23.03
CA ILE A 44 -36.28 -29.22 21.91
C ILE A 44 -34.86 -28.63 21.74
N THR A 45 -34.22 -28.23 22.84
CA THR A 45 -32.84 -27.71 22.80
C THR A 45 -31.85 -28.76 22.30
N PHE A 46 -32.01 -30.01 22.73
CA PHE A 46 -31.16 -31.12 22.30
C PHE A 46 -31.36 -31.47 20.80
N VAL A 47 -32.63 -31.46 20.35
CA VAL A 47 -32.96 -31.67 18.94
C VAL A 47 -32.46 -30.49 18.08
N MET A 48 -32.61 -29.25 18.55
CA MET A 48 -32.11 -28.06 17.84
C MET A 48 -30.57 -28.04 17.78
N THR A 49 -29.89 -28.43 18.87
CA THR A 49 -28.42 -28.54 18.90
C THR A 49 -27.92 -29.67 18.00
N GLY A 50 -28.63 -30.82 18.03
CA GLY A 50 -28.33 -31.94 17.09
C GLY A 50 -28.56 -31.58 15.63
N PHE A 51 -29.66 -30.86 15.36
CA PHE A 51 -29.95 -30.36 14.01
C PHE A 51 -28.94 -29.30 13.56
N TYR A 52 -28.51 -28.41 14.48
CA TYR A 52 -27.45 -27.43 14.23
C TYR A 52 -26.12 -28.11 13.92
N ILE A 53 -25.74 -29.15 14.68
CA ILE A 53 -24.51 -29.92 14.44
C ILE A 53 -24.59 -30.71 13.12
N LEU A 54 -25.76 -31.29 12.80
CA LEU A 54 -25.97 -32.00 11.52
C LEU A 54 -26.01 -31.04 10.33
N MET A 55 -26.62 -29.85 10.48
CA MET A 55 -26.59 -28.81 9.45
C MET A 55 -25.17 -28.25 9.28
N TYR A 56 -24.43 -28.09 10.38
CA TYR A 56 -23.03 -27.64 10.31
C TYR A 56 -22.14 -28.68 9.63
N ARG A 57 -22.31 -29.98 9.94
CA ARG A 57 -21.62 -31.07 9.25
C ARG A 57 -22.02 -31.20 7.78
N LYS A 58 -23.31 -31.03 7.47
CA LYS A 58 -23.78 -31.06 6.08
C LYS A 58 -23.32 -29.85 5.27
N LEU A 59 -23.26 -28.68 5.92
CA LEU A 59 -22.64 -27.48 5.34
C LEU A 59 -21.14 -27.67 5.11
N ASP A 60 -20.43 -28.32 6.06
CA ASP A 60 -19.01 -28.65 5.91
C ASP A 60 -18.78 -29.70 4.81
N ASP A 61 -19.61 -30.74 4.74
CA ASP A 61 -19.54 -31.77 3.67
C ASP A 61 -19.97 -31.22 2.31
N ASP A 62 -20.98 -30.35 2.23
CA ASP A 62 -21.37 -29.68 0.99
C ASP A 62 -20.37 -28.58 0.60
N MET A 63 -19.76 -27.88 1.57
CA MET A 63 -18.61 -27.01 1.32
C MET A 63 -17.39 -27.78 0.86
N LEU A 64 -17.13 -28.97 1.39
CA LEU A 64 -16.03 -29.85 0.95
C LEU A 64 -16.30 -30.54 -0.40
N ARG A 65 -17.55 -30.88 -0.72
CA ARG A 65 -17.91 -31.55 -1.99
C ARG A 65 -18.18 -30.57 -3.14
N ASN A 66 -18.80 -29.42 -2.86
CA ASN A 66 -19.10 -28.37 -3.83
C ASN A 66 -18.11 -27.19 -3.72
N ASN A 67 -17.02 -27.38 -3.00
CA ASN A 67 -15.98 -26.40 -2.92
C ASN A 67 -15.44 -26.17 -4.35
N PRO A 68 -15.69 -25.02 -4.98
CA PRO A 68 -15.08 -24.69 -6.26
C PRO A 68 -13.56 -24.75 -6.21
N PHE A 69 -12.98 -24.88 -4.99
CA PHE A 69 -11.57 -25.16 -4.76
C PHE A 69 -11.13 -26.56 -5.15
N ASN A 70 -11.99 -27.59 -5.07
CA ASN A 70 -11.64 -28.88 -5.68
C ASN A 70 -11.58 -28.79 -7.21
N LEU A 71 -12.38 -27.92 -7.82
CA LEU A 71 -12.26 -27.58 -9.24
C LEU A 71 -11.11 -26.59 -9.51
N LEU A 72 -10.88 -25.60 -8.64
CA LEU A 72 -9.75 -24.67 -8.73
C LEU A 72 -8.44 -25.34 -8.31
N SER A 73 -8.41 -26.19 -7.27
CA SER A 73 -7.20 -26.95 -6.95
C SER A 73 -6.83 -27.94 -8.07
N ARG A 74 -7.81 -28.54 -8.77
CA ARG A 74 -7.54 -29.30 -10.01
C ARG A 74 -7.10 -28.40 -11.17
N LYS A 75 -7.69 -27.22 -11.35
CA LYS A 75 -7.19 -26.20 -12.28
C LYS A 75 -5.85 -25.63 -11.80
N TRP A 76 -5.67 -25.39 -10.50
CA TRP A 76 -4.41 -24.92 -9.92
C TRP A 76 -3.28 -25.94 -9.96
N GLN A 77 -3.55 -27.24 -9.91
CA GLN A 77 -2.52 -28.24 -10.22
C GLN A 77 -2.04 -28.12 -11.67
N GLY A 78 -2.90 -27.68 -12.59
CA GLY A 78 -2.51 -27.28 -13.93
C GLY A 78 -1.70 -25.97 -13.98
N TYR A 79 -1.99 -24.99 -13.09
CA TYR A 79 -1.26 -23.72 -12.99
C TYR A 79 0.05 -23.79 -12.18
N LYS A 80 0.31 -24.81 -11.37
CA LYS A 80 1.68 -25.11 -10.89
C LYS A 80 2.67 -25.26 -12.04
N ALA A 81 2.20 -25.61 -13.22
CA ALA A 81 2.97 -25.60 -14.47
C ALA A 81 3.14 -24.19 -15.07
N GLY A 82 2.50 -23.16 -14.50
CA GLY A 82 2.47 -21.80 -15.08
C GLY A 82 3.72 -20.96 -14.87
N ILE A 83 4.63 -21.34 -13.98
CA ILE A 83 5.99 -20.79 -13.94
C ILE A 83 6.85 -21.65 -14.87
N ARG A 84 6.54 -21.61 -16.18
CA ARG A 84 7.50 -22.14 -17.16
C ARG A 84 8.75 -21.27 -17.07
N PRO A 85 9.96 -21.88 -16.90
CA PRO A 85 11.17 -21.15 -17.21
C PRO A 85 11.04 -20.74 -18.69
N MET A 86 11.02 -19.44 -18.96
CA MET A 86 11.28 -19.01 -20.32
C MET A 86 12.74 -19.37 -20.59
N LEU A 87 12.94 -20.33 -21.49
CA LEU A 87 14.24 -20.70 -22.01
C LEU A 87 14.73 -19.55 -22.91
N THR A 88 15.17 -18.48 -22.32
CA THR A 88 16.10 -17.58 -22.99
C THR A 88 17.46 -17.95 -22.46
N SER A 89 18.24 -18.63 -23.29
CA SER A 89 19.68 -18.81 -23.09
C SER A 89 20.35 -17.46 -23.22
N THR A 90 20.29 -16.66 -22.20
CA THR A 90 21.19 -15.54 -22.02
C THR A 90 22.26 -16.00 -21.06
N ASP A 91 23.51 -15.94 -21.46
CA ASP A 91 24.65 -16.16 -20.58
C ASP A 91 24.46 -15.34 -19.32
N ILE A 92 24.14 -16.02 -18.22
CA ILE A 92 24.03 -15.36 -16.93
C ILE A 92 25.45 -14.99 -16.55
N SER A 93 25.79 -13.72 -16.70
CA SER A 93 27.03 -13.24 -16.09
C SER A 93 26.93 -13.57 -14.59
N PRO A 94 27.92 -14.29 -14.03
CA PRO A 94 27.97 -14.57 -12.59
C PRO A 94 27.86 -13.28 -11.76
N ASP A 95 28.10 -12.13 -12.39
CA ASP A 95 28.21 -10.80 -11.79
C ASP A 95 26.90 -10.02 -11.68
N SER A 96 25.77 -10.61 -12.06
CA SER A 96 24.50 -9.90 -12.07
C SER A 96 23.81 -9.92 -10.71
N LEU A 97 23.45 -8.75 -10.20
CA LEU A 97 22.62 -8.63 -9.01
C LEU A 97 21.13 -8.72 -9.38
N ASN A 98 20.36 -9.27 -8.47
CA ASN A 98 18.89 -9.27 -8.52
C ASN A 98 18.34 -8.09 -7.70
N VAL A 99 17.09 -7.74 -7.94
CA VAL A 99 16.37 -6.74 -7.16
C VAL A 99 15.03 -7.30 -6.70
N LEU A 100 14.75 -7.17 -5.42
CA LEU A 100 13.46 -7.48 -4.81
C LEU A 100 12.96 -6.25 -4.05
N ILE A 101 11.81 -5.74 -4.45
CA ILE A 101 11.08 -4.70 -3.73
C ILE A 101 9.80 -5.32 -3.20
N LEU A 102 9.61 -5.25 -1.88
CA LEU A 102 8.37 -5.60 -1.21
C LEU A 102 7.77 -4.34 -0.59
N GLY A 103 6.64 -3.88 -1.12
CA GLY A 103 5.95 -2.69 -0.67
C GLY A 103 4.67 -3.00 0.08
N PHE A 104 4.37 -2.17 1.08
CA PHE A 104 3.08 -2.13 1.77
C PHE A 104 2.46 -0.75 1.60
N ASP A 105 1.21 -0.70 1.15
CA ASP A 105 0.47 0.54 1.02
C ASP A 105 0.25 1.19 2.40
N SER A 106 0.26 2.50 2.44
CA SER A 106 -0.03 3.30 3.64
C SER A 106 0.88 3.00 4.85
N ALA A 107 2.10 2.48 4.65
CA ALA A 107 2.99 2.02 5.70
C ALA A 107 4.02 3.09 6.11
N SER A 108 3.69 3.86 7.16
CA SER A 108 4.62 4.83 7.75
C SER A 108 5.77 4.14 8.50
N TYR A 109 6.88 4.88 8.70
CA TYR A 109 8.00 4.42 9.52
C TYR A 109 7.53 3.95 10.91
N ASN A 110 6.86 4.83 11.65
CA ASN A 110 6.37 4.50 12.99
C ASN A 110 5.29 3.42 12.97
N GLY A 111 4.50 3.35 11.89
CA GLY A 111 3.48 2.32 11.69
C GLY A 111 4.11 0.93 11.64
N ILE A 112 5.14 0.73 10.84
CA ILE A 112 5.87 -0.55 10.75
C ILE A 112 6.49 -0.92 12.09
N VAL A 113 7.20 -0.01 12.74
CA VAL A 113 7.83 -0.27 14.06
C VAL A 113 6.80 -0.73 15.11
N ARG A 114 5.60 -0.13 15.11
CA ARG A 114 4.53 -0.47 16.07
C ARG A 114 3.76 -1.74 15.71
N LYS A 115 3.55 -2.00 14.42
CA LYS A 115 2.62 -3.05 13.95
C LYS A 115 3.31 -4.32 13.47
N LEU A 116 4.56 -4.23 13.04
CA LEU A 116 5.39 -5.36 12.60
C LEU A 116 6.69 -5.47 13.41
N PRO A 117 6.63 -5.49 14.77
CA PRO A 117 7.81 -5.42 15.61
C PRO A 117 8.76 -6.61 15.44
N LYS A 118 8.22 -7.81 15.19
CA LYS A 118 9.05 -9.00 14.96
C LYS A 118 9.79 -8.92 13.63
N SER A 119 9.11 -8.52 12.56
CA SER A 119 9.69 -8.31 11.24
C SER A 119 10.71 -7.19 11.25
N TYR A 120 10.43 -6.07 11.91
CA TYR A 120 11.38 -4.97 12.08
C TYR A 120 12.66 -5.43 12.77
N LYS A 121 12.54 -6.23 13.85
CA LYS A 121 13.69 -6.79 14.55
C LYS A 121 14.53 -7.69 13.64
N VAL A 122 13.91 -8.63 12.94
CA VAL A 122 14.60 -9.52 11.98
C VAL A 122 15.29 -8.72 10.89
N LEU A 123 14.62 -7.71 10.34
CA LEU A 123 15.15 -6.86 9.27
C LEU A 123 16.43 -6.14 9.70
N VAL A 124 16.43 -5.55 10.90
CA VAL A 124 17.56 -4.77 11.42
C VAL A 124 18.67 -5.68 11.98
N GLU A 125 18.31 -6.61 12.86
CA GLU A 125 19.29 -7.40 13.61
C GLU A 125 19.80 -8.62 12.84
N GLU A 126 18.94 -9.28 12.05
CA GLU A 126 19.32 -10.50 11.35
C GLU A 126 19.78 -10.24 9.89
N LEU A 127 19.14 -9.30 9.18
CA LEU A 127 19.45 -8.97 7.79
C LEU A 127 20.41 -7.79 7.64
N GLY A 128 20.60 -6.99 8.69
CA GLY A 128 21.45 -5.81 8.67
C GLY A 128 20.95 -4.70 7.73
N ALA A 129 19.64 -4.60 7.55
CA ALA A 129 19.03 -3.57 6.73
C ALA A 129 19.31 -2.16 7.27
N VAL A 130 19.53 -1.23 6.38
CA VAL A 130 19.65 0.20 6.70
C VAL A 130 18.27 0.85 6.54
N ILE A 131 17.80 1.50 7.60
CA ILE A 131 16.51 2.21 7.61
C ILE A 131 16.74 3.68 7.28
N LEU A 132 16.04 4.21 6.28
CA LEU A 132 16.13 5.61 5.89
C LEU A 132 15.19 6.45 6.75
N ASN A 133 15.74 7.18 7.72
CA ASN A 133 14.95 8.00 8.65
C ASN A 133 14.46 9.33 8.03
N GLY A 134 15.13 9.79 6.98
CA GLY A 134 14.80 10.99 6.22
C GLY A 134 14.10 10.74 4.89
N TYR A 135 13.49 9.57 4.70
CA TYR A 135 12.78 9.25 3.47
C TYR A 135 11.44 9.95 3.42
N ASN A 136 11.29 10.87 2.47
CA ASN A 136 10.14 11.78 2.33
C ASN A 136 9.40 11.54 1.02
N ILE A 137 8.06 11.51 1.07
CA ILE A 137 7.23 11.48 -0.13
C ILE A 137 7.39 12.74 -0.97
N VAL A 138 7.02 12.67 -2.25
CA VAL A 138 7.12 13.80 -3.18
C VAL A 138 5.77 14.29 -3.71
N GLY A 139 4.67 13.66 -3.29
CA GLY A 139 3.33 14.00 -3.74
C GLY A 139 2.23 13.17 -3.06
N ASP A 140 1.01 13.20 -3.62
CA ASP A 140 -0.22 12.69 -3.03
C ASP A 140 -0.49 11.21 -3.33
N GLY A 141 -0.16 10.33 -2.39
CA GLY A 141 -0.54 8.92 -2.40
C GLY A 141 0.31 8.03 -3.30
N THR A 142 -0.16 6.81 -3.52
CA THR A 142 0.56 5.71 -4.16
C THR A 142 1.17 6.05 -5.52
N PRO A 143 0.49 6.71 -6.48
CA PRO A 143 1.10 7.04 -7.75
C PRO A 143 2.32 7.96 -7.64
N ASP A 144 2.24 9.01 -6.78
CA ASP A 144 3.34 9.95 -6.59
C ASP A 144 4.56 9.34 -5.87
N ALA A 145 4.40 8.19 -5.22
CA ALA A 145 5.50 7.41 -4.69
C ALA A 145 6.06 6.43 -5.74
N LEU A 146 5.17 5.71 -6.45
CA LEU A 146 5.58 4.61 -7.33
C LEU A 146 6.04 5.05 -8.72
N PHE A 147 5.51 6.15 -9.28
CA PHE A 147 6.06 6.69 -10.54
C PHE A 147 7.54 7.05 -10.40
N PRO A 148 7.97 7.81 -9.37
CA PRO A 148 9.39 8.09 -9.20
C PRO A 148 10.24 6.83 -9.01
N ILE A 149 9.79 5.84 -8.22
CA ILE A 149 10.54 4.60 -8.01
C ILE A 149 10.64 3.78 -9.28
N LEU A 150 9.53 3.65 -10.02
CA LEU A 150 9.44 2.72 -11.15
C LEU A 150 9.76 3.37 -12.51
N SER A 151 9.86 4.70 -12.60
CA SER A 151 10.17 5.40 -13.86
C SER A 151 11.17 6.55 -13.72
N GLY A 152 11.59 6.92 -12.53
CA GLY A 152 12.45 8.09 -12.30
C GLY A 152 11.78 9.44 -12.60
N LYS A 153 10.46 9.46 -12.80
CA LYS A 153 9.69 10.62 -13.21
C LYS A 153 8.55 10.89 -12.25
N HIS A 154 8.17 12.16 -12.12
CA HIS A 154 6.90 12.51 -11.48
C HIS A 154 5.72 12.04 -12.33
N GLU A 155 4.57 11.86 -11.70
CA GLU A 155 3.31 11.55 -12.33
C GLU A 155 3.00 12.49 -13.51
N TRP A 156 3.11 13.80 -13.33
CA TRP A 156 2.85 14.82 -14.35
C TRP A 156 3.86 14.83 -15.50
N GLN A 157 5.01 14.17 -15.38
CA GLN A 157 6.00 14.00 -16.45
C GLN A 157 5.67 12.82 -17.38
N HIS A 158 4.68 11.99 -17.01
CA HIS A 158 4.20 10.94 -17.91
C HIS A 158 3.27 11.53 -18.96
N PRO A 159 3.51 11.28 -20.26
CA PRO A 159 2.66 11.81 -21.30
C PRO A 159 1.20 11.41 -21.09
N ARG A 160 0.31 12.41 -20.99
CA ARG A 160 -1.14 12.23 -20.86
C ARG A 160 -1.62 11.42 -19.65
N ALA A 161 -0.79 11.21 -18.63
CA ALA A 161 -1.14 10.38 -17.50
C ALA A 161 -2.43 10.82 -16.79
N ARG A 162 -2.64 12.13 -16.58
CA ARG A 162 -3.84 12.70 -15.95
C ARG A 162 -4.80 13.40 -16.91
N GLN A 163 -4.43 13.71 -18.15
CA GLN A 163 -5.15 14.70 -18.97
C GLN A 163 -6.43 14.19 -19.61
N THR A 164 -6.63 12.88 -19.71
CA THR A 164 -7.85 12.35 -20.32
C THR A 164 -8.13 10.97 -19.73
N PHE A 165 -9.15 10.90 -18.90
CA PHE A 165 -9.78 9.62 -18.55
C PHE A 165 -10.61 9.07 -19.72
N SER A 166 -10.11 9.20 -20.94
CA SER A 166 -10.59 8.39 -22.03
C SER A 166 -10.27 6.94 -21.70
N LYS A 167 -11.25 6.06 -21.72
CA LYS A 167 -11.08 4.61 -21.46
C LYS A 167 -10.04 3.95 -22.36
N ASP A 168 -9.59 4.64 -23.39
CA ASP A 168 -8.61 4.16 -24.38
C ASP A 168 -7.18 4.60 -24.09
N ILE A 169 -6.96 5.52 -23.14
CA ILE A 169 -5.63 5.99 -22.78
C ILE A 169 -5.13 5.22 -21.56
N HIS A 170 -4.03 4.51 -21.76
CA HIS A 170 -3.37 3.69 -20.77
C HIS A 170 -1.95 4.19 -20.51
N LEU A 171 -1.35 3.77 -19.41
CA LEU A 171 0.05 4.01 -19.14
C LEU A 171 0.92 3.26 -20.15
N ASP A 172 1.96 3.92 -20.62
CA ASP A 172 2.95 3.31 -21.50
C ASP A 172 3.95 2.48 -20.66
N PRO A 173 3.96 1.15 -20.80
CA PRO A 173 4.88 0.31 -20.05
C PRO A 173 6.35 0.56 -20.38
N ASP A 174 6.66 1.13 -21.56
CA ASP A 174 8.03 1.38 -21.99
C ASP A 174 8.70 2.52 -21.19
N LEU A 175 7.91 3.32 -20.47
CA LEU A 175 8.42 4.38 -19.58
C LEU A 175 8.81 3.86 -18.19
N PHE A 176 8.59 2.58 -17.90
CA PHE A 176 8.85 2.00 -16.60
C PHE A 176 10.13 1.16 -16.59
N ILE A 177 10.77 1.08 -15.43
CA ILE A 177 12.01 0.34 -15.20
C ILE A 177 11.96 -1.11 -15.70
N PHE A 178 10.78 -1.74 -15.69
CA PHE A 178 10.61 -3.11 -16.18
C PHE A 178 11.10 -3.29 -17.61
N ASN A 179 10.82 -2.32 -18.50
CA ASN A 179 11.25 -2.38 -19.90
C ASN A 179 12.77 -2.23 -20.03
N THR A 180 13.35 -1.25 -19.33
CA THR A 180 14.81 -1.07 -19.28
C THR A 180 15.52 -2.33 -18.81
N LEU A 181 15.00 -2.94 -17.74
CA LEU A 181 15.56 -4.17 -17.17
C LEU A 181 15.42 -5.36 -18.11
N LYS A 182 14.28 -5.51 -18.75
CA LYS A 182 14.04 -6.55 -19.75
C LYS A 182 15.01 -6.45 -20.94
N GLN A 183 15.25 -5.24 -21.45
CA GLN A 183 16.23 -4.99 -22.50
C GLN A 183 17.66 -5.36 -22.06
N ASN A 184 17.94 -5.33 -20.77
CA ASN A 184 19.20 -5.71 -20.17
C ASN A 184 19.21 -7.16 -19.64
N GLY A 185 18.31 -8.03 -20.11
CA GLY A 185 18.31 -9.47 -19.85
C GLY A 185 17.72 -9.89 -18.50
N TYR A 186 16.99 -9.01 -17.80
CA TYR A 186 16.27 -9.35 -16.59
C TYR A 186 14.92 -10.01 -16.92
N GLN A 187 14.56 -11.03 -16.15
CA GLN A 187 13.15 -11.39 -16.01
C GLN A 187 12.50 -10.46 -14.98
N THR A 188 11.30 -10.00 -15.29
CA THR A 188 10.60 -9.03 -14.48
C THR A 188 9.29 -9.58 -13.95
N ALA A 189 8.98 -9.27 -12.68
CA ALA A 189 7.70 -9.60 -12.06
C ALA A 189 7.09 -8.36 -11.41
N TYR A 190 5.78 -8.20 -11.59
CA TYR A 190 4.98 -7.18 -10.93
C TYR A 190 3.75 -7.86 -10.32
N TYR A 191 3.75 -7.96 -9.00
CA TYR A 191 2.67 -8.53 -8.20
C TYR A 191 2.03 -7.45 -7.35
N GLU A 192 0.73 -7.24 -7.53
CA GLU A 192 -0.08 -6.34 -6.72
C GLU A 192 -1.40 -7.00 -6.39
N ASP A 193 -1.96 -6.73 -5.21
CA ASP A 193 -3.34 -7.07 -4.86
C ASP A 193 -4.30 -5.91 -5.17
N MET A 194 -5.57 -6.01 -4.76
CA MET A 194 -6.61 -5.01 -5.03
C MET A 194 -6.67 -4.57 -6.50
N PRO A 195 -6.87 -5.49 -7.47
CA PRO A 195 -6.66 -5.24 -8.90
C PRO A 195 -7.53 -4.14 -9.51
N TRP A 196 -8.57 -3.68 -8.79
CA TRP A 196 -9.47 -2.58 -9.20
C TRP A 196 -8.96 -1.21 -8.76
N ILE A 197 -8.19 -1.12 -7.70
CA ILE A 197 -7.48 0.08 -7.23
C ILE A 197 -6.04 0.03 -7.71
N GLY A 198 -5.30 -1.03 -7.32
CA GLY A 198 -3.91 -1.27 -7.61
C GLY A 198 -3.03 -0.04 -7.41
N SER A 199 -1.84 -0.08 -7.96
CA SER A 199 -0.93 1.07 -7.92
C SER A 199 -1.37 2.19 -8.89
N PHE A 200 -2.00 1.82 -10.02
CA PHE A 200 -2.28 2.75 -11.13
C PHE A 200 -3.69 2.63 -11.72
N GLN A 201 -4.64 1.95 -11.08
CA GLN A 201 -5.97 1.72 -11.66
C GLN A 201 -7.06 2.64 -11.11
N TYR A 202 -6.83 3.30 -9.98
CA TYR A 202 -7.80 4.23 -9.42
C TYR A 202 -7.76 5.61 -10.09
N ARG A 203 -6.55 6.15 -10.34
CA ARG A 203 -6.35 7.47 -10.98
C ARG A 203 -6.03 7.36 -12.47
N TYR A 204 -5.75 6.16 -12.98
CA TYR A 204 -5.38 5.86 -14.36
C TYR A 204 -6.07 4.60 -14.83
N ASN A 205 -6.08 4.36 -16.15
CA ASN A 205 -6.60 3.11 -16.72
C ASN A 205 -5.61 1.93 -16.59
N GLY A 206 -4.51 2.11 -15.85
CA GLY A 206 -3.46 1.12 -15.73
C GLY A 206 -2.76 0.83 -17.06
N PHE A 207 -2.31 -0.41 -17.23
CA PHE A 207 -1.57 -0.85 -18.42
C PHE A 207 -2.45 -1.66 -19.36
N LYS A 208 -2.47 -1.32 -20.66
CA LYS A 208 -3.11 -2.15 -21.70
C LYS A 208 -2.26 -3.36 -22.06
N LYS A 209 -0.93 -3.18 -22.12
CA LYS A 209 0.05 -4.24 -22.27
C LYS A 209 0.68 -4.54 -20.92
N SER A 210 1.03 -5.79 -20.66
CA SER A 210 1.73 -6.15 -19.42
C SER A 210 3.02 -5.34 -19.27
N PRO A 211 3.23 -4.63 -18.13
CA PRO A 211 4.47 -3.89 -17.90
C PRO A 211 5.66 -4.80 -17.57
N ALA A 212 5.39 -6.01 -17.08
CA ALA A 212 6.40 -6.98 -16.67
C ALA A 212 6.16 -8.35 -17.33
N ASP A 213 7.16 -9.22 -17.37
CA ASP A 213 7.01 -10.58 -17.92
C ASP A 213 6.00 -11.41 -17.12
N ARG A 214 5.89 -11.14 -15.82
CA ARG A 214 4.90 -11.73 -14.92
C ARG A 214 4.10 -10.62 -14.25
N TYR A 215 2.85 -10.47 -14.66
CA TYR A 215 1.94 -9.46 -14.14
C TYR A 215 0.70 -10.13 -13.55
N LEU A 216 0.50 -9.99 -12.24
CA LEU A 216 -0.51 -10.77 -11.51
C LEU A 216 -1.94 -10.22 -11.68
N ARG A 217 -2.10 -8.94 -11.99
CA ARG A 217 -3.40 -8.27 -12.04
C ARG A 217 -4.46 -9.00 -12.90
N PRO A 218 -4.18 -9.47 -14.14
CA PRO A 218 -5.19 -10.18 -14.93
C PRO A 218 -5.75 -11.43 -14.23
N PHE A 219 -4.89 -12.15 -13.50
CA PHE A 219 -5.32 -13.31 -12.71
C PHE A 219 -6.24 -12.89 -11.57
N LEU A 220 -5.89 -11.85 -10.80
CA LEU A 220 -6.70 -11.37 -9.69
C LEU A 220 -8.03 -10.75 -10.16
N MET A 221 -8.06 -10.11 -11.33
CA MET A 221 -9.30 -9.63 -11.94
C MET A 221 -10.24 -10.78 -12.28
N GLU A 222 -9.73 -11.87 -12.84
CA GLU A 222 -10.56 -13.04 -13.17
C GLU A 222 -11.01 -13.77 -11.90
N GLU A 223 -10.12 -13.88 -10.91
CA GLU A 223 -10.42 -14.48 -9.62
C GLU A 223 -11.54 -13.70 -8.89
N THR A 224 -11.51 -12.37 -8.95
CA THR A 224 -12.55 -11.51 -8.38
C THR A 224 -13.91 -11.71 -9.06
N LYS A 225 -13.95 -11.97 -10.37
CA LYS A 225 -15.19 -12.27 -11.11
C LYS A 225 -15.75 -13.65 -10.79
N SER A 226 -14.86 -14.64 -10.71
CA SER A 226 -15.22 -16.06 -10.60
C SER A 226 -15.42 -16.53 -9.17
N GLY A 227 -14.92 -15.75 -8.20
CA GLY A 227 -14.90 -16.14 -6.81
C GLY A 227 -16.27 -16.09 -6.13
N SER A 228 -16.44 -16.93 -5.10
CA SER A 228 -17.68 -17.03 -4.35
C SER A 228 -18.04 -15.69 -3.69
N LYS A 229 -19.25 -15.21 -3.97
CA LYS A 229 -19.81 -13.97 -3.37
C LYS A 229 -19.90 -14.00 -1.83
N TRP A 230 -19.74 -15.16 -1.21
CA TRP A 230 -19.81 -15.36 0.23
C TRP A 230 -18.67 -14.69 1.00
N TRP A 231 -17.52 -14.48 0.35
CA TRP A 231 -16.34 -13.86 0.93
C TRP A 231 -16.25 -12.35 0.66
N HIS A 232 -17.20 -11.80 -0.11
CA HIS A 232 -17.31 -10.37 -0.37
C HIS A 232 -18.02 -9.67 0.80
N GLY A 233 -17.31 -9.42 1.89
CA GLY A 233 -17.72 -8.37 2.83
C GLY A 233 -17.78 -7.02 2.13
N LYS A 234 -18.48 -6.03 2.71
CA LYS A 234 -18.58 -4.66 2.18
C LYS A 234 -17.22 -3.97 1.95
N LYS A 235 -16.09 -4.56 2.36
CA LYS A 235 -14.75 -3.97 2.41
C LYS A 235 -13.68 -4.75 1.63
N GLY A 236 -14.03 -5.69 0.78
CA GLY A 236 -13.04 -6.39 -0.02
C GLY A 236 -12.84 -7.83 0.38
N ARG A 237 -11.92 -8.48 -0.28
CA ARG A 237 -11.65 -9.89 -0.25
C ARG A 237 -10.23 -10.12 0.21
N TYR A 238 -10.07 -10.60 1.42
CA TYR A 238 -8.76 -10.79 2.04
C TYR A 238 -8.09 -12.14 1.74
N CYS A 239 -8.82 -13.11 1.15
CA CYS A 239 -8.30 -14.44 0.90
C CYS A 239 -8.52 -14.89 -0.54
N ILE A 240 -7.54 -15.62 -1.06
CA ILE A 240 -7.62 -16.42 -2.28
C ILE A 240 -7.60 -17.88 -1.84
N GLY A 241 -8.75 -18.50 -1.87
CA GLY A 241 -8.90 -19.81 -1.31
C GLY A 241 -8.79 -19.85 0.20
N ASP A 242 -7.94 -20.71 0.67
CA ASP A 242 -7.61 -20.92 2.07
C ASP A 242 -6.43 -20.04 2.55
N LYS A 243 -5.87 -19.21 1.65
CA LYS A 243 -4.72 -18.38 1.97
C LYS A 243 -5.05 -16.88 1.94
N PRO A 244 -4.53 -16.09 2.89
CA PRO A 244 -4.55 -14.64 2.79
C PRO A 244 -3.91 -14.16 1.48
N GLN A 245 -4.49 -13.13 0.87
CA GLN A 245 -4.05 -12.62 -0.42
C GLN A 245 -2.59 -12.14 -0.38
N TYR A 246 -2.21 -11.40 0.66
CA TYR A 246 -0.82 -10.98 0.87
C TYR A 246 0.17 -12.14 0.92
N LYS A 247 -0.24 -13.28 1.53
CA LYS A 247 0.60 -14.48 1.61
C LYS A 247 0.78 -15.15 0.26
N VAL A 248 -0.25 -15.13 -0.58
CA VAL A 248 -0.13 -15.61 -1.97
C VAL A 248 0.90 -14.77 -2.74
N LEU A 249 0.88 -13.44 -2.57
CA LEU A 249 1.88 -12.56 -3.18
C LEU A 249 3.29 -12.85 -2.67
N MET A 250 3.47 -13.04 -1.36
CA MET A 250 4.75 -13.43 -0.76
C MET A 250 5.25 -14.78 -1.29
N ASP A 251 4.38 -15.79 -1.38
CA ASP A 251 4.72 -17.11 -1.91
C ASP A 251 5.15 -17.03 -3.39
N LEU A 252 4.45 -16.23 -4.21
CA LEU A 252 4.81 -15.98 -5.62
C LEU A 252 6.16 -15.26 -5.73
N THR A 253 6.41 -14.31 -4.86
CA THR A 253 7.71 -13.60 -4.77
C THR A 253 8.84 -14.57 -4.51
N LEU A 254 8.70 -15.45 -3.50
CA LEU A 254 9.71 -16.47 -3.19
C LEU A 254 9.89 -17.47 -4.34
N GLN A 255 8.80 -17.90 -4.99
CA GLN A 255 8.89 -18.77 -6.16
C GLN A 255 9.63 -18.09 -7.33
N PHE A 256 9.40 -16.80 -7.53
CA PHE A 256 10.08 -16.05 -8.59
C PHE A 256 11.59 -15.92 -8.32
N LEU A 257 11.99 -15.80 -7.06
CA LEU A 257 13.42 -15.74 -6.70
C LEU A 257 14.18 -17.04 -7.02
N ASN A 258 13.50 -18.16 -7.14
CA ASN A 258 14.11 -19.44 -7.52
C ASN A 258 14.37 -19.59 -9.04
N VAL A 259 13.94 -18.63 -9.87
CA VAL A 259 14.22 -18.65 -11.31
C VAL A 259 15.72 -18.39 -11.54
N GLN A 260 16.32 -19.17 -12.44
CA GLN A 260 17.78 -19.14 -12.69
C GLN A 260 18.16 -18.09 -13.76
N THR A 261 17.83 -16.81 -13.50
CA THR A 261 18.15 -15.67 -14.39
C THR A 261 18.36 -14.43 -13.52
N LYS A 262 18.88 -13.34 -14.12
CA LYS A 262 18.78 -12.01 -13.51
C LYS A 262 17.31 -11.68 -13.33
N LYS A 263 16.93 -11.16 -12.18
CA LYS A 263 15.52 -10.92 -11.88
C LYS A 263 15.26 -9.62 -11.14
N PHE A 264 14.14 -9.02 -11.48
CA PHE A 264 13.57 -7.87 -10.79
C PHE A 264 12.15 -8.22 -10.39
N CYS A 265 11.87 -8.19 -9.11
CA CYS A 265 10.53 -8.41 -8.57
C CYS A 265 10.05 -7.19 -7.81
N PHE A 266 8.91 -6.67 -8.21
CA PHE A 266 8.16 -5.68 -7.46
C PHE A 266 6.86 -6.31 -6.97
N THR A 267 6.72 -6.44 -5.67
CA THR A 267 5.51 -6.93 -4.99
C THR A 267 4.94 -5.81 -4.14
N PHE A 268 3.67 -5.48 -4.34
CA PHE A 268 2.99 -4.42 -3.62
C PHE A 268 1.70 -4.93 -2.99
N ILE A 269 1.61 -4.82 -1.66
CA ILE A 269 0.52 -5.35 -0.84
C ILE A 269 -0.26 -4.17 -0.26
N ALA A 270 -1.54 -4.06 -0.63
CA ALA A 270 -2.44 -2.99 -0.20
C ALA A 270 -3.62 -3.51 0.63
N ASP A 271 -4.11 -4.72 0.37
CA ASP A 271 -5.35 -5.27 0.92
C ASP A 271 -5.43 -5.23 2.46
N VAL A 272 -4.29 -5.43 3.14
CA VAL A 272 -4.21 -5.46 4.62
C VAL A 272 -3.81 -4.13 5.26
N CYS A 273 -3.68 -3.05 4.51
CA CYS A 273 -3.18 -1.78 5.06
C CYS A 273 -3.80 -0.52 4.44
N HIS A 274 -4.34 -0.56 3.22
CA HIS A 274 -4.90 0.60 2.53
C HIS A 274 -6.12 1.21 3.26
N ASP A 275 -7.14 0.41 3.55
CA ASP A 275 -8.39 0.90 4.15
C ASP A 275 -8.32 0.93 5.69
N GLU A 276 -7.62 -0.03 6.30
CA GLU A 276 -7.49 -0.19 7.75
C GLU A 276 -6.07 -0.63 8.10
N PHE A 277 -5.22 0.33 8.36
CA PHE A 277 -3.79 0.09 8.62
C PHE A 277 -3.51 -0.89 9.77
N ASN A 278 -4.43 -1.01 10.75
CA ASN A 278 -4.23 -1.92 11.87
C ASN A 278 -4.17 -3.40 11.47
N LEU A 279 -4.78 -3.77 10.35
CA LEU A 279 -4.77 -5.14 9.85
C LEU A 279 -3.37 -5.61 9.42
N ILE A 280 -2.45 -4.70 9.12
CA ILE A 280 -1.07 -5.06 8.74
C ILE A 280 -0.37 -5.91 9.82
N SER A 281 -0.79 -5.80 11.09
CA SER A 281 -0.22 -6.61 12.17
C SER A 281 -0.41 -8.12 11.97
N THR A 282 -1.38 -8.53 11.16
CA THR A 282 -1.61 -9.95 10.82
C THR A 282 -0.49 -10.54 9.96
N VAL A 283 0.28 -9.68 9.30
CA VAL A 283 1.36 -10.06 8.36
C VAL A 283 2.66 -10.37 9.08
N ASP A 284 2.83 -9.94 10.34
CA ASP A 284 4.13 -9.91 11.03
C ASP A 284 4.84 -11.27 11.07
N ASP A 285 4.15 -12.33 11.44
CA ASP A 285 4.75 -13.67 11.52
C ASP A 285 5.09 -14.26 10.13
N ASP A 286 4.24 -14.04 9.13
CA ASP A 286 4.48 -14.49 7.76
C ASP A 286 5.65 -13.72 7.12
N LEU A 287 5.76 -12.42 7.40
CA LEU A 287 6.86 -11.59 6.92
C LEU A 287 8.19 -12.02 7.58
N VAL A 288 8.19 -12.32 8.89
CA VAL A 288 9.36 -12.94 9.55
C VAL A 288 9.79 -14.22 8.84
N GLY A 289 8.81 -15.08 8.48
CA GLY A 289 9.08 -16.30 7.72
C GLY A 289 9.75 -16.02 6.37
N LEU A 290 9.23 -15.05 5.61
CA LEU A 290 9.81 -14.60 4.33
C LEU A 290 11.23 -14.06 4.52
N LEU A 291 11.44 -13.14 5.47
CA LEU A 291 12.75 -12.50 5.72
C LEU A 291 13.81 -13.55 6.09
N ARG A 292 13.48 -14.49 6.97
CA ARG A 292 14.39 -15.58 7.34
C ARG A 292 14.65 -16.54 6.20
N HIS A 293 13.64 -16.80 5.34
CA HIS A 293 13.86 -17.60 4.14
C HIS A 293 14.86 -16.93 3.19
N LEU A 294 14.75 -15.61 2.95
CA LEU A 294 15.72 -14.85 2.13
C LEU A 294 17.15 -15.02 2.66
N LYS A 295 17.32 -15.01 4.00
CA LYS A 295 18.62 -15.20 4.63
C LYS A 295 19.13 -16.64 4.49
N THR A 296 18.30 -17.63 4.82
CA THR A 296 18.71 -19.05 4.86
C THR A 296 18.88 -19.68 3.49
N SER A 297 18.15 -19.18 2.47
CA SER A 297 18.28 -19.61 1.07
C SER A 297 19.48 -18.97 0.35
N ASN A 298 20.29 -18.16 1.05
CA ASN A 298 21.38 -17.38 0.48
C ASN A 298 20.97 -16.40 -0.63
N SER A 299 19.67 -16.06 -0.72
CA SER A 299 19.16 -15.14 -1.75
C SER A 299 19.75 -13.74 -1.62
N LEU A 300 20.08 -13.31 -0.39
CA LEU A 300 20.68 -12.00 -0.11
C LEU A 300 22.13 -11.86 -0.55
N GLU A 301 22.79 -12.94 -0.95
CA GLU A 301 24.16 -12.89 -1.51
C GLU A 301 24.21 -11.99 -2.77
N ASN A 302 23.19 -12.13 -3.64
CA ASN A 302 23.13 -11.43 -4.93
C ASN A 302 21.86 -10.60 -5.10
N THR A 303 21.05 -10.35 -4.06
CA THR A 303 19.79 -9.62 -4.18
C THR A 303 19.81 -8.33 -3.37
N LEU A 304 19.63 -7.20 -4.05
CA LEU A 304 19.25 -5.94 -3.42
C LEU A 304 17.81 -6.09 -2.94
N PHE A 305 17.61 -6.09 -1.62
CA PHE A 305 16.28 -6.19 -1.03
C PHE A 305 15.83 -4.85 -0.44
N ILE A 306 14.65 -4.41 -0.84
CA ILE A 306 14.02 -3.19 -0.38
C ILE A 306 12.66 -3.56 0.22
N LEU A 307 12.43 -3.20 1.49
CA LEU A 307 11.13 -3.25 2.15
C LEU A 307 10.64 -1.82 2.36
N MET A 308 9.47 -1.49 1.81
CA MET A 308 9.03 -0.11 1.78
C MET A 308 7.53 0.08 2.08
N GLY A 309 7.19 1.28 2.57
CA GLY A 309 5.87 1.88 2.39
C GLY A 309 5.93 2.92 1.28
N ASP A 310 4.83 3.18 0.62
CA ASP A 310 4.70 4.25 -0.37
C ASP A 310 4.44 5.60 0.29
N HIS A 311 3.52 5.65 1.24
CA HIS A 311 3.18 6.76 2.14
C HIS A 311 2.62 6.21 3.46
N GLY A 312 2.34 7.06 4.43
CA GLY A 312 1.64 6.64 5.64
C GLY A 312 0.11 6.78 5.54
N PRO A 313 -0.66 6.37 6.58
CA PRO A 313 -2.11 6.37 6.56
C PRO A 313 -2.70 7.76 6.29
N ARG A 314 -3.57 7.88 5.26
CA ARG A 314 -4.13 9.16 4.80
C ARG A 314 -5.49 9.50 5.40
N PHE A 315 -6.33 8.51 5.65
CA PHE A 315 -7.74 8.69 6.03
C PHE A 315 -8.06 8.27 7.46
N SER A 316 -7.04 8.14 8.31
CA SER A 316 -7.23 7.84 9.72
C SER A 316 -7.49 9.12 10.53
N PRO A 317 -8.21 9.05 11.66
CA PRO A 317 -8.39 10.22 12.55
C PRO A 317 -7.07 10.83 13.02
N MET A 318 -6.00 10.01 13.12
CA MET A 318 -4.67 10.48 13.48
C MET A 318 -4.10 11.46 12.44
N ARG A 319 -4.51 11.34 11.15
CA ARG A 319 -4.04 12.22 10.07
C ARG A 319 -4.38 13.70 10.29
N ASN A 320 -5.42 13.99 11.07
CA ASN A 320 -5.79 15.34 11.44
C ASN A 320 -4.82 15.99 12.45
N THR A 321 -3.89 15.21 13.00
CA THR A 321 -2.84 15.69 13.92
C THR A 321 -1.53 15.93 13.19
N TYR A 322 -0.65 16.75 13.79
CA TYR A 322 0.71 16.94 13.29
C TYR A 322 1.48 15.62 13.18
N GLN A 323 1.33 14.73 14.16
CA GLN A 323 1.96 13.41 14.13
C GLN A 323 1.50 12.60 12.91
N GLY A 324 0.21 12.56 12.64
CA GLY A 324 -0.34 11.82 11.51
C GLY A 324 0.07 12.42 10.16
N LYS A 325 0.18 13.75 10.08
CA LYS A 325 0.75 14.44 8.92
C LYS A 325 2.20 14.03 8.66
N MET A 326 3.02 13.97 9.71
CA MET A 326 4.40 13.51 9.59
C MET A 326 4.47 12.03 9.22
N GLU A 327 3.60 11.19 9.79
CA GLU A 327 3.54 9.77 9.45
C GLU A 327 3.11 9.52 8.00
N GLU A 328 2.20 10.31 7.44
CA GLU A 328 1.86 10.22 6.00
C GLU A 328 3.08 10.50 5.12
N ARG A 329 3.88 11.50 5.48
CA ARG A 329 4.98 12.01 4.66
C ARG A 329 6.30 11.28 4.85
N LEU A 330 6.43 10.47 5.89
CA LEU A 330 7.61 9.69 6.22
C LEU A 330 7.29 8.19 6.19
N PRO A 331 7.15 7.60 5.00
CA PRO A 331 6.92 6.17 4.87
C PRO A 331 8.15 5.36 5.28
N PHE A 332 7.92 4.08 5.53
CA PHE A 332 9.00 3.15 5.85
C PHE A 332 9.85 2.87 4.62
N MET A 333 11.17 2.89 4.78
CA MET A 333 12.11 2.51 3.75
C MET A 333 13.32 1.81 4.36
N ALA A 334 13.50 0.55 4.01
CA ALA A 334 14.60 -0.30 4.48
C ALA A 334 15.32 -0.93 3.30
N ILE A 335 16.63 -0.86 3.29
CA ILE A 335 17.48 -1.39 2.21
C ILE A 335 18.49 -2.37 2.78
N THR A 336 18.51 -3.59 2.26
CA THR A 336 19.53 -4.60 2.50
C THR A 336 20.38 -4.74 1.24
N LEU A 337 21.64 -4.35 1.31
CA LEU A 337 22.56 -4.53 0.19
C LEU A 337 22.97 -6.00 0.08
N PRO A 338 23.14 -6.52 -1.16
CA PRO A 338 23.70 -7.85 -1.39
C PRO A 338 25.08 -7.97 -0.78
N GLU A 339 25.40 -9.11 -0.20
CA GLU A 339 26.73 -9.36 0.39
C GLU A 339 27.83 -9.20 -0.66
N ARG A 340 27.54 -9.61 -1.89
CA ARG A 340 28.45 -9.41 -3.00
C ARG A 340 28.73 -7.93 -3.27
N LEU A 341 27.69 -7.07 -3.35
CA LEU A 341 27.88 -5.64 -3.58
C LEU A 341 28.72 -4.99 -2.47
N LYS A 342 28.55 -5.45 -1.21
CA LYS A 342 29.35 -4.98 -0.08
C LYS A 342 30.83 -5.33 -0.23
N ARG A 343 31.14 -6.50 -0.82
CA ARG A 343 32.54 -6.90 -1.10
C ARG A 343 33.11 -6.13 -2.29
N ASP A 344 32.35 -6.00 -3.37
CA ASP A 344 32.80 -5.37 -4.63
C ASP A 344 32.90 -3.84 -4.49
N ARG A 345 32.00 -3.24 -3.69
CA ARG A 345 31.92 -1.79 -3.41
C ARG A 345 31.81 -1.52 -1.90
N PRO A 346 32.90 -1.68 -1.12
CA PRO A 346 32.88 -1.53 0.36
C PRO A 346 32.34 -0.17 0.82
N ASN A 347 32.58 0.89 0.04
CA ASN A 347 32.09 2.24 0.35
C ASN A 347 30.57 2.38 0.22
N ALA A 348 29.91 1.51 -0.55
CA ALA A 348 28.46 1.58 -0.76
C ALA A 348 27.67 1.43 0.55
N ILE A 349 28.06 0.48 1.41
CA ILE A 349 27.38 0.30 2.70
C ILE A 349 27.63 1.47 3.65
N TRP A 350 28.83 2.08 3.63
CA TRP A 350 29.13 3.28 4.41
C TRP A 350 28.30 4.46 3.95
N SER A 351 28.24 4.70 2.64
CA SER A 351 27.39 5.74 2.05
C SER A 351 25.93 5.54 2.41
N LEU A 352 25.38 4.33 2.23
CA LEU A 352 24.00 4.04 2.56
C LEU A 352 23.68 4.31 4.05
N ARG A 353 24.57 3.90 4.96
CA ARG A 353 24.42 4.17 6.40
C ARG A 353 24.51 5.67 6.74
N SER A 354 25.39 6.40 6.08
CA SER A 354 25.49 7.86 6.24
C SER A 354 24.22 8.54 5.72
N ASN A 355 23.76 8.14 4.55
CA ASN A 355 22.58 8.68 3.89
C ASN A 355 21.27 8.34 4.62
N ALA A 356 21.26 7.36 5.53
CA ALA A 356 20.09 7.03 6.34
C ALA A 356 19.53 8.21 7.16
N LYS A 357 20.34 9.21 7.44
CA LYS A 357 19.99 10.40 8.22
C LYS A 357 19.79 11.65 7.35
N VAL A 358 19.95 11.54 6.05
CA VAL A 358 19.82 12.63 5.09
C VAL A 358 18.43 12.59 4.45
N LEU A 359 17.96 13.71 3.94
CA LEU A 359 16.74 13.78 3.16
C LEU A 359 16.88 12.93 1.90
N THR A 360 16.00 11.95 1.75
CA THR A 360 15.94 11.05 0.61
C THR A 360 14.51 10.94 0.08
N THR A 361 14.36 10.53 -1.18
CA THR A 361 13.10 10.53 -1.92
C THR A 361 12.92 9.26 -2.75
N PRO A 362 11.72 9.00 -3.26
CA PRO A 362 11.48 7.92 -4.23
C PRO A 362 12.37 7.98 -5.46
N PHE A 363 12.82 9.16 -5.90
CA PHE A 363 13.77 9.31 -7.02
C PHE A 363 15.14 8.72 -6.71
N ASP A 364 15.60 8.87 -5.47
CA ASP A 364 16.88 8.31 -5.02
C ASP A 364 16.84 6.78 -5.02
N ILE A 365 15.69 6.19 -4.68
CA ILE A 365 15.50 4.74 -4.74
C ILE A 365 15.63 4.24 -6.17
N HIS A 366 15.00 4.91 -7.15
CA HIS A 366 15.14 4.58 -8.57
C HIS A 366 16.60 4.58 -9.03
N THR A 367 17.31 5.68 -8.75
CA THR A 367 18.73 5.82 -9.12
C THR A 367 19.59 4.79 -8.41
N THR A 368 19.33 4.49 -7.13
CA THR A 368 20.05 3.49 -6.36
C THR A 368 19.88 2.08 -6.92
N ILE A 369 18.67 1.72 -7.34
CA ILE A 369 18.39 0.42 -7.96
C ILE A 369 19.23 0.28 -9.23
N LEU A 370 19.19 1.27 -10.12
CA LEU A 370 19.93 1.24 -11.37
C LEU A 370 21.46 1.26 -11.14
N ASP A 371 21.95 2.04 -10.18
CA ASP A 371 23.37 2.07 -9.83
C ASP A 371 23.84 0.71 -9.26
N ALA A 372 23.05 0.10 -8.39
CA ALA A 372 23.40 -1.19 -7.77
C ALA A 372 23.60 -2.31 -8.82
N ILE A 373 22.83 -2.28 -9.90
CA ILE A 373 22.86 -3.31 -10.95
C ILE A 373 23.72 -2.93 -12.16
N GLY A 374 24.46 -1.81 -12.08
CA GLY A 374 25.36 -1.36 -13.15
C GLY A 374 24.64 -0.69 -14.35
N LEU A 375 23.44 -0.18 -14.15
CA LEU A 375 22.63 0.50 -15.16
C LEU A 375 22.40 1.99 -14.83
N LYS A 376 23.33 2.62 -14.10
CA LYS A 376 23.18 4.01 -13.62
C LYS A 376 22.95 5.00 -14.79
N ASP A 377 23.52 4.74 -15.96
CA ASP A 377 23.34 5.58 -17.15
C ASP A 377 21.89 5.62 -17.67
N HIS A 378 21.04 4.70 -17.23
CA HIS A 378 19.61 4.70 -17.51
C HIS A 378 18.78 5.46 -16.45
N ALA A 379 19.42 5.98 -15.39
CA ALA A 379 18.72 6.81 -14.41
C ALA A 379 18.28 8.14 -15.04
N SER A 380 17.26 8.76 -14.43
CA SER A 380 16.79 10.06 -14.89
C SER A 380 17.88 11.13 -14.68
N ASP A 381 18.21 11.85 -15.72
CA ASP A 381 19.14 12.98 -15.74
C ASP A 381 18.44 14.33 -15.40
N TYR A 382 17.22 14.29 -14.90
CA TYR A 382 16.45 15.48 -14.57
C TYR A 382 17.20 16.35 -13.55
N ALA A 383 17.73 17.47 -14.03
CA ALA A 383 18.31 18.49 -13.18
C ALA A 383 17.22 19.40 -12.59
N MET A 384 17.34 19.74 -11.31
CA MET A 384 16.43 20.67 -10.66
C MET A 384 16.52 22.05 -11.32
N PRO A 385 15.39 22.79 -11.45
CA PRO A 385 15.39 24.09 -12.09
C PRO A 385 16.44 25.04 -11.49
N ASN A 386 17.20 25.71 -12.36
CA ASN A 386 18.25 26.67 -11.98
C ASN A 386 19.45 26.10 -11.20
N THR A 387 19.63 24.79 -11.21
CA THR A 387 20.77 24.10 -10.58
C THR A 387 21.33 23.02 -11.50
N ASN A 388 22.54 22.52 -11.17
CA ASN A 388 23.10 21.31 -11.77
C ASN A 388 22.85 20.06 -10.89
N ILE A 389 22.02 20.18 -9.86
CA ILE A 389 21.74 19.10 -8.91
C ILE A 389 20.70 18.19 -9.55
N LEU A 390 21.03 16.89 -9.65
CA LEU A 390 20.09 15.87 -10.07
C LEU A 390 19.05 15.61 -8.97
N ARG A 391 17.79 15.46 -9.35
CA ARG A 391 16.69 15.18 -8.43
C ARG A 391 16.87 13.84 -7.71
N GLY A 392 17.27 12.78 -8.43
CA GLY A 392 17.55 11.45 -7.89
C GLY A 392 19.05 11.20 -7.76
N LEU A 393 19.49 10.84 -6.55
CA LEU A 393 20.89 10.53 -6.24
C LEU A 393 21.01 9.08 -5.78
N SER A 394 22.10 8.40 -6.15
CA SER A 394 22.37 7.05 -5.65
C SER A 394 22.72 7.08 -4.17
N LEU A 395 22.04 6.26 -3.37
CA LEU A 395 22.34 6.06 -1.95
C LEU A 395 23.65 5.30 -1.73
N LEU A 396 24.23 4.72 -2.77
CA LEU A 396 25.54 4.03 -2.72
C LEU A 396 26.72 5.02 -2.78
N GLU A 397 26.42 6.30 -2.97
CA GLU A 397 27.35 7.42 -2.95
C GLU A 397 26.96 8.44 -1.86
N PRO A 398 27.89 9.25 -1.34
CA PRO A 398 27.56 10.26 -0.32
C PRO A 398 26.59 11.31 -0.85
N ILE A 399 25.52 11.56 -0.12
CA ILE A 399 24.57 12.66 -0.37
C ILE A 399 24.90 13.83 0.56
N PRO A 400 24.88 15.09 0.08
CA PRO A 400 25.16 16.25 0.92
C PRO A 400 24.21 16.34 2.12
N LEU A 401 24.74 16.50 3.32
CA LEU A 401 23.96 16.69 4.55
C LEU A 401 23.09 17.95 4.54
N THR A 402 23.45 18.91 3.69
CA THR A 402 22.74 20.18 3.51
C THR A 402 21.60 20.09 2.51
N ARG A 403 21.34 18.91 1.92
CA ARG A 403 20.29 18.73 0.91
C ARG A 403 18.95 19.20 1.44
N SER A 404 18.37 20.17 0.78
CA SER A 404 17.05 20.73 1.09
C SER A 404 15.92 19.99 0.37
N CYS A 405 14.68 20.29 0.74
CA CYS A 405 13.52 19.82 -0.01
C CYS A 405 13.51 20.33 -1.45
N GLU A 406 13.95 21.55 -1.68
CA GLU A 406 14.07 22.16 -3.00
C GLU A 406 15.08 21.39 -3.86
N ASP A 407 16.26 21.07 -3.32
CA ASP A 407 17.29 20.27 -4.01
C ASP A 407 16.81 18.85 -4.34
N ALA A 408 15.87 18.33 -3.57
CA ALA A 408 15.29 17.00 -3.75
C ALA A 408 14.00 16.98 -4.60
N GLY A 409 13.54 18.16 -5.06
CA GLY A 409 12.31 18.28 -5.85
C GLY A 409 11.02 18.09 -5.05
N ILE A 410 11.08 18.30 -3.73
CA ILE A 410 9.91 18.18 -2.86
C ILE A 410 9.25 19.55 -2.72
N LEU A 411 7.97 19.63 -3.12
CA LEU A 411 7.18 20.85 -2.95
C LEU A 411 7.01 21.22 -1.46
N PRO A 412 6.85 22.52 -1.13
CA PRO A 412 6.69 22.97 0.25
C PRO A 412 5.58 22.26 1.03
N HIS A 413 4.51 21.84 0.35
CA HIS A 413 3.40 21.11 0.94
C HIS A 413 3.84 19.73 1.49
N TRP A 414 4.74 19.05 0.82
CA TRP A 414 5.18 17.69 1.14
C TRP A 414 6.45 17.64 1.98
N CYS A 415 7.14 18.77 2.12
CA CYS A 415 8.41 18.85 2.84
C CYS A 415 8.24 18.64 4.35
N THR A 416 9.02 17.69 4.90
CA THR A 416 9.08 17.41 6.35
C THR A 416 10.28 18.03 7.05
N CYS A 417 11.20 18.68 6.30
CA CYS A 417 12.38 19.34 6.88
C CYS A 417 11.97 20.52 7.76
N THR A 418 12.32 20.46 9.04
CA THR A 418 11.86 21.41 10.06
C THR A 418 12.74 22.66 10.18
N ASN A 419 13.75 22.85 9.31
CA ASN A 419 14.68 23.98 9.39
C ASN A 419 14.03 25.36 9.19
N SER A 420 12.81 25.41 8.68
CA SER A 420 12.02 26.63 8.55
C SER A 420 10.98 26.68 9.67
N LYS A 421 11.01 27.77 10.43
CA LYS A 421 10.03 27.98 11.50
C LYS A 421 8.68 28.34 10.88
N TRP A 422 7.71 27.47 11.06
CA TRP A 422 6.31 27.80 10.85
C TRP A 422 5.78 28.50 12.10
N HIS A 423 4.98 29.55 11.92
CA HIS A 423 4.34 30.31 12.98
C HIS A 423 2.84 30.25 12.83
N ASP A 424 2.13 30.13 13.94
CA ASP A 424 0.67 30.19 13.94
C ASP A 424 0.22 31.58 13.45
N VAL A 425 -0.86 31.60 12.70
CA VAL A 425 -1.55 32.83 12.29
C VAL A 425 -2.74 33.02 13.20
N ASP A 426 -2.83 34.18 13.83
CA ASP A 426 -3.96 34.54 14.68
C ASP A 426 -5.26 34.59 13.85
N LYS A 427 -6.39 34.21 14.45
CA LYS A 427 -7.70 34.29 13.80
C LYS A 427 -8.15 35.70 13.46
N GLU A 428 -7.59 36.70 14.18
CA GLU A 428 -7.82 38.11 13.94
C GLU A 428 -6.94 38.70 12.83
N ASP A 429 -5.88 37.94 12.40
CA ASP A 429 -5.05 38.35 11.26
C ASP A 429 -5.88 38.27 9.97
N PRO A 430 -5.95 39.34 9.16
CA PRO A 430 -6.71 39.36 7.90
C PRO A 430 -6.34 38.23 6.94
N SER A 431 -5.10 37.71 6.99
CA SER A 431 -4.67 36.59 6.15
C SER A 431 -5.34 35.27 6.51
N TYR A 432 -5.80 35.10 7.77
CA TYR A 432 -6.36 33.84 8.25
C TYR A 432 -7.55 33.33 7.39
N PHE A 433 -8.57 34.17 7.24
CA PHE A 433 -9.72 33.84 6.41
C PHE A 433 -9.47 34.07 4.92
N ARG A 434 -8.57 34.98 4.57
CA ARG A 434 -8.20 35.24 3.17
C ARG A 434 -7.64 33.99 2.49
N VAL A 435 -6.69 33.29 3.13
CA VAL A 435 -6.10 32.06 2.56
C VAL A 435 -7.11 30.91 2.54
N ALA A 436 -7.99 30.83 3.53
CA ALA A 436 -9.04 29.80 3.58
C ALA A 436 -10.07 29.96 2.47
N ASN A 437 -10.52 31.20 2.22
CA ASN A 437 -11.44 31.50 1.12
C ASN A 437 -10.77 31.26 -0.24
N ALA A 438 -9.51 31.67 -0.41
CA ALA A 438 -8.77 31.43 -1.65
C ALA A 438 -8.66 29.94 -1.99
N LEU A 439 -8.47 29.06 -0.98
CA LEU A 439 -8.49 27.62 -1.18
C LEU A 439 -9.89 27.11 -1.56
N CYS A 440 -10.95 27.61 -0.90
CA CYS A 440 -12.32 27.24 -1.22
C CYS A 440 -12.68 27.64 -2.66
N ASP A 441 -12.32 28.85 -3.07
CA ASP A 441 -12.55 29.37 -4.41
C ASP A 441 -11.80 28.56 -5.47
N TYR A 442 -10.55 28.18 -5.18
CA TYR A 442 -9.77 27.33 -6.06
C TYR A 442 -10.44 25.96 -6.27
N ILE A 443 -10.90 25.31 -5.19
CA ILE A 443 -11.61 24.02 -5.26
C ILE A 443 -12.91 24.15 -6.08
N ASN A 444 -13.65 25.26 -5.91
CA ASN A 444 -14.85 25.52 -6.69
C ASN A 444 -14.53 25.78 -8.16
N ASN A 445 -13.46 26.45 -8.48
CA ASN A 445 -13.03 26.69 -9.86
C ASN A 445 -12.67 25.39 -10.58
N ILE A 446 -11.96 24.45 -9.92
CA ILE A 446 -11.64 23.12 -10.50
C ILE A 446 -12.92 22.34 -10.88
N THR A 447 -13.98 22.46 -10.08
CA THR A 447 -15.24 21.74 -10.30
C THR A 447 -16.27 22.53 -11.12
N MET A 448 -15.93 23.73 -11.58
CA MET A 448 -16.87 24.66 -12.19
C MET A 448 -17.54 24.09 -13.46
N GLU A 449 -16.78 23.43 -14.33
CA GLU A 449 -17.31 22.82 -15.56
C GLU A 449 -18.28 21.65 -15.30
N LYS A 450 -18.24 21.09 -14.10
CA LYS A 450 -19.09 19.97 -13.64
C LYS A 450 -20.15 20.41 -12.62
N ARG A 451 -20.52 21.69 -12.61
CA ARG A 451 -21.48 22.25 -11.64
C ARG A 451 -22.89 21.64 -11.73
N ASN A 452 -23.23 21.04 -12.85
CA ASN A 452 -24.47 20.26 -13.01
C ASN A 452 -24.45 18.90 -12.28
N GLN A 453 -23.28 18.44 -11.82
CA GLN A 453 -23.10 17.17 -11.11
C GLN A 453 -22.46 17.37 -9.74
N CYS A 454 -21.61 18.40 -9.59
CA CYS A 454 -20.87 18.70 -8.37
C CYS A 454 -21.40 19.96 -7.69
N ALA A 455 -21.80 19.84 -6.45
CA ALA A 455 -22.20 20.98 -5.62
C ALA A 455 -21.07 21.98 -5.44
N GLU A 456 -21.43 23.26 -5.36
CA GLU A 456 -20.51 24.29 -4.88
C GLU A 456 -20.18 24.07 -3.40
N ARG A 457 -18.90 24.08 -3.06
CA ARG A 457 -18.43 23.95 -1.69
C ARG A 457 -18.42 25.33 -1.00
N LYS A 458 -18.74 25.34 0.29
CA LYS A 458 -18.69 26.54 1.14
C LYS A 458 -17.80 26.28 2.34
N LEU A 459 -17.01 27.28 2.72
CA LEU A 459 -16.19 27.22 3.92
C LEU A 459 -17.09 27.04 5.15
N SER A 460 -16.87 25.96 5.90
CA SER A 460 -17.58 25.66 7.14
C SER A 460 -16.77 26.05 8.37
N SER A 461 -15.48 25.69 8.40
CA SER A 461 -14.54 26.09 9.45
C SER A 461 -13.12 26.08 8.95
N VAL A 462 -12.27 26.83 9.67
CA VAL A 462 -10.81 26.78 9.54
C VAL A 462 -10.28 26.17 10.82
N GLU A 463 -9.56 25.06 10.71
CA GLU A 463 -9.04 24.33 11.88
C GLU A 463 -7.76 25.00 12.39
N TRP A 464 -6.85 25.32 11.49
CA TRP A 464 -5.61 26.05 11.78
C TRP A 464 -5.03 26.67 10.51
N VAL A 465 -4.25 27.71 10.69
CA VAL A 465 -3.40 28.35 9.66
C VAL A 465 -2.04 28.61 10.28
N ILE A 466 -0.99 28.23 9.57
CA ILE A 466 0.40 28.56 9.90
C ILE A 466 1.06 29.25 8.72
N LYS A 467 2.05 30.12 8.97
CA LYS A 467 2.81 30.81 7.94
C LYS A 467 4.31 30.63 8.10
N ARG A 468 5.01 30.71 7.00
CA ARG A 468 6.46 30.66 6.91
C ARG A 468 6.94 31.67 5.89
N ASP A 469 7.92 32.49 6.25
CA ASP A 469 8.58 33.37 5.29
C ASP A 469 9.37 32.54 4.28
N GLY A 470 9.39 32.98 3.03
CA GLY A 470 10.19 32.37 1.98
C GLY A 470 11.66 32.36 2.36
N GLN A 471 12.34 31.23 2.13
CA GLN A 471 13.77 31.12 2.35
C GLN A 471 14.53 32.08 1.42
N ASN A 472 15.76 32.48 1.82
CA ASN A 472 16.63 33.39 1.09
C ASN A 472 17.17 32.86 -0.27
N SER A 473 16.54 31.83 -0.86
CA SER A 473 16.84 31.41 -2.22
C SER A 473 16.34 32.47 -3.22
N ASN A 474 17.10 32.72 -4.28
CA ASN A 474 16.77 33.75 -5.26
C ASN A 474 15.40 33.60 -5.94
N ALA A 475 14.85 32.40 -5.93
CA ALA A 475 13.54 32.05 -6.53
C ALA A 475 12.33 32.43 -5.65
N TYR A 476 12.51 32.63 -4.31
CA TYR A 476 11.40 32.77 -3.35
C TYR A 476 11.50 33.99 -2.46
N ARG A 477 12.37 34.96 -2.76
CA ARG A 477 12.67 36.14 -1.94
C ARG A 477 11.47 37.02 -1.57
N ASN A 478 10.37 36.94 -2.31
CA ASN A 478 9.18 37.78 -2.12
C ASN A 478 7.91 36.92 -1.92
N SER A 479 8.05 35.78 -1.28
CA SER A 479 6.91 34.89 -1.06
C SER A 479 6.79 34.48 0.39
N VAL A 480 5.56 34.41 0.87
CA VAL A 480 5.18 33.80 2.15
C VAL A 480 4.36 32.56 1.87
N TYR A 481 4.66 31.46 2.55
CA TYR A 481 3.87 30.24 2.45
C TYR A 481 2.89 30.15 3.60
N TYR A 482 1.64 29.88 3.29
CA TYR A 482 0.60 29.56 4.26
C TYR A 482 0.23 28.08 4.13
N GLN A 483 0.18 27.40 5.27
CA GLN A 483 -0.34 26.04 5.32
C GLN A 483 -1.57 26.04 6.23
N LEU A 484 -2.64 25.37 5.81
CA LEU A 484 -3.91 25.43 6.51
C LEU A 484 -4.70 24.15 6.38
N VAL A 485 -5.61 23.93 7.32
CA VAL A 485 -6.67 22.92 7.23
C VAL A 485 -8.03 23.59 7.31
N ILE A 486 -8.88 23.29 6.32
CA ILE A 486 -10.26 23.78 6.26
C ILE A 486 -11.25 22.64 6.14
N ILE A 487 -12.47 22.90 6.60
CA ILE A 487 -13.64 22.03 6.40
C ILE A 487 -14.62 22.72 5.45
N LEU A 488 -15.02 22.00 4.41
CA LEU A 488 -15.98 22.49 3.42
C LEU A 488 -17.28 21.71 3.46
N ASN A 489 -18.40 22.40 3.29
CA ASN A 489 -19.74 21.83 3.12
C ASN A 489 -20.22 22.01 1.66
N PRO A 490 -21.07 21.09 1.13
CA PRO A 490 -21.63 19.90 1.76
C PRO A 490 -20.59 18.79 1.98
N GLY A 491 -20.91 17.78 2.81
CA GLY A 491 -20.11 16.56 3.02
C GLY A 491 -19.05 16.66 4.11
N ARG A 492 -18.76 17.85 4.68
CA ARG A 492 -17.71 18.07 5.68
C ARG A 492 -16.31 17.58 5.22
N ALA A 493 -16.01 17.79 3.95
CA ALA A 493 -14.72 17.43 3.39
C ALA A 493 -13.59 18.26 4.03
N ILE A 494 -12.53 17.60 4.47
CA ILE A 494 -11.39 18.22 5.13
C ILE A 494 -10.22 18.29 4.14
N TYR A 495 -9.70 19.51 3.95
CA TYR A 495 -8.57 19.75 3.06
C TYR A 495 -7.41 20.38 3.84
N GLU A 496 -6.23 19.83 3.64
CA GLU A 496 -4.96 20.48 3.99
C GLU A 496 -4.34 21.03 2.71
N ALA A 497 -3.86 22.27 2.74
CA ALA A 497 -3.21 22.87 1.58
C ALA A 497 -2.04 23.78 1.97
N THR A 498 -1.18 24.03 0.99
CA THR A 498 -0.11 25.05 1.09
C THR A 498 -0.31 26.07 -0.01
N LEU A 499 -0.53 27.35 0.37
CA LEU A 499 -0.66 28.46 -0.55
C LEU A 499 0.60 29.30 -0.54
N GLN A 500 1.01 29.79 -1.70
CA GLN A 500 2.09 30.76 -1.83
C GLN A 500 1.51 32.15 -2.01
N TYR A 501 1.84 33.05 -1.09
CA TYR A 501 1.51 34.44 -1.19
C TYR A 501 2.70 35.24 -1.76
N HIS A 502 2.46 35.91 -2.86
CA HIS A 502 3.42 36.77 -3.55
C HIS A 502 3.26 38.21 -3.08
N THR A 503 4.21 38.68 -2.26
CA THR A 503 4.14 40.00 -1.64
C THR A 503 4.25 41.16 -2.66
N GLY A 504 4.84 40.89 -3.83
CA GLY A 504 5.05 41.92 -4.86
C GLY A 504 3.79 42.34 -5.63
N ASN A 505 2.81 41.44 -5.75
CA ASN A 505 1.56 41.69 -6.50
C ASN A 505 0.29 41.32 -5.70
N ASP A 506 0.42 41.09 -4.40
CA ASP A 506 -0.68 40.77 -3.48
C ASP A 506 -1.54 39.57 -3.93
N SER A 507 -0.94 38.54 -4.55
CA SER A 507 -1.63 37.37 -5.06
C SER A 507 -1.36 36.11 -4.26
N LEU A 508 -2.36 35.23 -4.18
CA LEU A 508 -2.26 33.87 -3.64
C LEU A 508 -2.28 32.88 -4.79
N THR A 509 -1.36 31.93 -4.77
CA THR A 509 -1.33 30.81 -5.70
C THR A 509 -1.37 29.48 -4.96
N VAL A 510 -2.08 28.53 -5.52
CA VAL A 510 -2.16 27.12 -5.08
C VAL A 510 -2.33 26.25 -6.31
N THR A 511 -1.78 25.06 -6.28
CA THR A 511 -1.96 24.06 -7.33
C THR A 511 -2.58 22.80 -6.76
N ASP A 512 -3.07 21.93 -7.61
CA ASP A 512 -3.62 20.63 -7.18
C ASP A 512 -2.62 19.80 -6.37
N ASN A 513 -1.32 19.92 -6.69
CA ASN A 513 -0.25 19.22 -5.98
C ASN A 513 0.03 19.78 -4.57
N ASP A 514 -0.50 20.95 -4.27
CA ASP A 514 -0.39 21.61 -2.96
C ASP A 514 -1.62 21.38 -2.07
N ILE A 515 -2.53 20.48 -2.48
CA ILE A 515 -3.77 20.21 -1.76
C ILE A 515 -3.87 18.71 -1.46
N SER A 516 -4.12 18.37 -0.20
CA SER A 516 -4.47 17.03 0.26
C SER A 516 -5.91 17.01 0.76
N ARG A 517 -6.72 16.08 0.30
CA ARG A 517 -7.96 15.75 0.99
C ARG A 517 -7.65 14.72 2.05
N ILE A 518 -7.86 15.07 3.33
CA ILE A 518 -7.51 14.26 4.49
C ILE A 518 -8.72 13.57 5.15
N SER A 519 -9.91 13.77 4.59
CA SER A 519 -11.12 12.97 4.89
C SER A 519 -11.39 11.97 3.78
N ALA A 520 -11.90 10.78 4.15
CA ALA A 520 -12.29 9.76 3.17
C ALA A 520 -13.34 10.33 2.18
N TYR A 521 -13.25 9.92 0.92
CA TYR A 521 -14.16 10.40 -0.12
C TYR A 521 -15.57 9.79 0.02
N GLY A 522 -15.66 8.53 0.48
CA GLY A 522 -16.94 7.82 0.55
C GLY A 522 -17.63 7.76 -0.81
N ASN A 523 -18.93 7.98 -0.81
CA ASN A 523 -19.75 8.06 -2.04
C ASN A 523 -19.89 9.49 -2.58
N GLU A 524 -19.21 10.48 -2.00
CA GLU A 524 -19.37 11.88 -2.41
C GLU A 524 -19.11 12.11 -3.91
N PRO A 525 -18.05 11.52 -4.52
CA PRO A 525 -17.75 11.76 -5.93
C PRO A 525 -18.36 10.71 -6.88
N ALA A 526 -19.33 9.90 -6.45
CA ALA A 526 -19.81 8.74 -7.21
C ALA A 526 -20.32 9.11 -8.63
N CYS A 527 -20.83 10.31 -8.84
CA CYS A 527 -21.31 10.79 -10.14
C CYS A 527 -20.18 11.01 -11.18
N LEU A 528 -18.94 11.18 -10.72
CA LEU A 528 -17.79 11.42 -11.59
C LEU A 528 -16.78 10.26 -11.62
N HIS A 529 -17.00 9.23 -10.82
CA HIS A 529 -15.99 8.16 -10.62
C HIS A 529 -15.51 7.53 -11.93
N ASP A 530 -16.43 7.27 -12.85
CA ASP A 530 -16.12 6.67 -14.15
C ASP A 530 -15.85 7.71 -15.26
N GLU A 531 -16.23 8.97 -15.03
CA GLU A 531 -16.12 10.05 -16.02
C GLU A 531 -14.85 10.86 -15.86
N ASN A 532 -14.53 11.27 -14.62
CA ASN A 532 -13.37 12.07 -14.28
C ASN A 532 -12.87 11.81 -12.85
N PRO A 533 -12.15 10.70 -12.61
CA PRO A 533 -11.63 10.36 -11.28
C PRO A 533 -10.69 11.41 -10.67
N TYR A 534 -10.10 12.29 -11.48
CA TYR A 534 -9.29 13.41 -10.99
C TYR A 534 -10.09 14.34 -10.09
N LEU A 535 -11.37 14.56 -10.43
CA LEU A 535 -12.27 15.40 -9.64
C LEU A 535 -12.84 14.70 -8.39
N ASN A 536 -12.59 13.40 -8.20
CA ASN A 536 -13.05 12.67 -7.00
C ASN A 536 -12.56 13.32 -5.69
N LYS A 537 -11.40 13.95 -5.73
CA LYS A 537 -10.81 14.69 -4.61
C LYS A 537 -11.69 15.87 -4.17
N TYR A 538 -12.43 16.50 -5.09
CA TYR A 538 -13.10 17.77 -4.90
C TYR A 538 -14.63 17.71 -4.98
N CYS A 539 -15.18 16.82 -5.81
CA CYS A 539 -16.62 16.76 -6.08
C CYS A 539 -17.41 16.25 -4.88
N TYR A 540 -18.59 16.85 -4.72
CA TYR A 540 -19.71 16.33 -3.93
C TYR A 540 -20.89 16.24 -4.88
N CYS A 541 -21.36 15.05 -5.17
CA CYS A 541 -22.49 14.84 -6.10
C CYS A 541 -23.80 15.39 -5.54
N ILE A 542 -24.55 16.09 -6.40
CA ILE A 542 -25.87 16.65 -6.09
C ILE A 542 -26.98 15.66 -6.47
#